data_e1112154233f56328775c875ef1545b3
#
_entry.id   e1112154233f56328775c875ef1545b3
#
_cell.length_a   1.000
_cell.length_b   1.000
_cell.length_c   1.000
_cell.angle_alpha   90.00
_cell.angle_beta   90.00
_cell.angle_gamma   90.00
#
_symmetry.space_group_name_H-M   'P 1'
#
loop_
_entity.id
_entity.type
_entity.pdbx_description
1 polymer ?
#
loop_
_entity_poly.entity_id
_entity_poly.type
_entity_poly.pdbx_seq_one_letter_code
_entity_poly.pdbx_strand_id
1 'polypeptide(L)'
;RQLNIEPMLVLNLGTGTSEEALEELEYCNYDGNTKWAVERRKNGYQNPHNVKLWGLGNEMDGIHQIEHKTPVEYARKAVETARMMKKMDKSIKLVLCGSCSPEIDLKTYPEWDRIVLEEAYEDIDYISLHRYYTYNPDTGMYAMNTDTLENIAHLPIDISNYIDTIMAASRFVQGKKRCSKSVYISFDEWGILSSKNFEKEKYPQWTEICDDKRSSTALDAVLHGAFMITMINKCDVVKVACESIVIGSMIMVDPNGGCFRQTTFYPFRDVALLGKEIVLKQSAEGPREDAGKYGELPVIQSSVIYNDEKKEIVVFAVNFSKQKDIPFELSIQEFKEAECIEFRQLYEKEAFAGNTFK
;
A
#
# COMPACT_ATOMS: atom_id res chain seq x y z
N ARG A 1 5.83 -16.87 -9.06
CA ARG A 1 5.13 -18.09 -9.54
C ARG A 1 4.81 -19.06 -8.41
N GLN A 2 5.77 -19.35 -7.50
CA GLN A 2 5.52 -20.27 -6.37
C GLN A 2 4.38 -19.79 -5.44
N LEU A 3 4.26 -18.49 -5.25
CA LEU A 3 3.23 -17.89 -4.39
C LEU A 3 1.95 -17.49 -5.15
N ASN A 4 1.94 -17.65 -6.46
CA ASN A 4 0.84 -17.21 -7.33
C ASN A 4 0.43 -15.74 -7.12
N ILE A 5 1.43 -14.87 -7.00
CA ILE A 5 1.25 -13.41 -6.87
C ILE A 5 1.81 -12.71 -8.11
N GLU A 6 1.25 -11.54 -8.41
CA GLU A 6 1.76 -10.65 -9.45
C GLU A 6 2.93 -9.82 -8.87
N PRO A 7 4.12 -9.89 -9.46
CA PRO A 7 5.26 -9.12 -8.99
C PRO A 7 5.19 -7.68 -9.49
N MET A 8 5.52 -6.74 -8.63
CA MET A 8 5.90 -5.38 -8.97
C MET A 8 7.40 -5.22 -8.71
N LEU A 9 8.17 -4.86 -9.73
CA LEU A 9 9.59 -4.54 -9.60
C LEU A 9 9.79 -3.04 -9.60
N VAL A 10 10.69 -2.56 -8.74
CA VAL A 10 10.99 -1.14 -8.58
C VAL A 10 12.41 -0.86 -9.03
N LEU A 11 12.56 0.04 -9.99
CA LEU A 11 13.82 0.39 -10.62
C LEU A 11 14.61 1.40 -9.79
N ASN A 12 15.92 1.29 -9.78
CA ASN A 12 16.77 2.32 -9.19
C ASN A 12 16.90 3.53 -10.14
N LEU A 13 16.05 4.54 -9.95
CA LEU A 13 16.17 5.82 -10.65
C LEU A 13 16.85 6.91 -9.80
N GLY A 14 17.32 6.59 -8.60
CA GLY A 14 18.15 7.45 -7.80
C GLY A 14 19.57 7.53 -8.38
N THR A 15 20.38 6.51 -8.07
CA THR A 15 21.78 6.38 -8.51
C THR A 15 21.94 5.65 -9.84
N GLY A 16 20.96 4.79 -10.24
CA GLY A 16 20.98 4.02 -11.49
C GLY A 16 20.62 4.85 -12.73
N THR A 17 20.75 4.25 -13.88
CA THR A 17 20.50 4.87 -15.20
C THR A 17 19.24 4.31 -15.88
N SER A 18 18.76 4.97 -16.94
CA SER A 18 17.68 4.47 -17.76
C SER A 18 18.07 3.20 -18.54
N GLU A 19 19.34 3.07 -18.88
CA GLU A 19 19.90 1.87 -19.53
C GLU A 19 19.88 0.67 -18.59
N GLU A 20 20.27 0.84 -17.32
CA GLU A 20 20.20 -0.24 -16.31
C GLU A 20 18.76 -0.69 -16.08
N ALA A 21 17.82 0.24 -16.02
CA ALA A 21 16.40 -0.07 -15.94
C ALA A 21 15.90 -0.89 -17.15
N LEU A 22 16.38 -0.56 -18.36
CA LEU A 22 16.06 -1.32 -19.56
C LEU A 22 16.71 -2.71 -19.56
N GLU A 23 17.95 -2.84 -19.05
CA GLU A 23 18.65 -4.12 -18.91
C GLU A 23 17.90 -5.07 -17.94
N GLU A 24 17.33 -4.54 -16.85
CA GLU A 24 16.50 -5.30 -15.91
C GLU A 24 15.21 -5.78 -16.57
N LEU A 25 14.54 -4.93 -17.33
CA LEU A 25 13.36 -5.33 -18.13
C LEU A 25 13.73 -6.38 -19.17
N GLU A 26 14.87 -6.24 -19.84
CA GLU A 26 15.38 -7.21 -20.80
C GLU A 26 15.59 -8.59 -20.16
N TYR A 27 16.25 -8.61 -18.99
CA TYR A 27 16.43 -9.85 -18.23
C TYR A 27 15.09 -10.50 -17.90
N CYS A 28 14.13 -9.74 -17.45
CA CYS A 28 12.85 -10.26 -17.00
C CYS A 28 11.91 -10.67 -18.16
N ASN A 29 11.83 -9.87 -19.21
CA ASN A 29 10.73 -9.98 -20.16
C ASN A 29 11.13 -10.32 -21.60
N TYR A 30 12.38 -10.09 -21.99
CA TYR A 30 12.74 -10.26 -23.40
C TYR A 30 13.11 -11.71 -23.74
N ASP A 31 12.63 -12.20 -24.87
CA ASP A 31 12.85 -13.60 -25.30
C ASP A 31 13.88 -13.75 -26.43
N GLY A 32 14.53 -12.66 -26.85
CA GLY A 32 15.56 -12.67 -27.89
C GLY A 32 16.92 -13.17 -27.39
N ASN A 33 17.93 -13.07 -28.28
CA ASN A 33 19.32 -13.45 -27.98
C ASN A 33 20.18 -12.25 -27.57
N THR A 34 19.68 -11.42 -26.70
CA THR A 34 20.40 -10.31 -26.12
C THR A 34 21.17 -10.73 -24.86
N LYS A 35 22.06 -9.86 -24.39
CA LYS A 35 22.95 -10.13 -23.25
C LYS A 35 22.18 -10.64 -22.02
N TRP A 36 21.15 -9.92 -21.59
CA TRP A 36 20.45 -10.22 -20.35
C TRP A 36 19.41 -11.32 -20.50
N ALA A 37 18.79 -11.48 -21.65
CA ALA A 37 17.93 -12.62 -21.92
C ALA A 37 18.73 -13.94 -21.97
N VAL A 38 19.97 -13.90 -22.48
CA VAL A 38 20.90 -15.06 -22.42
C VAL A 38 21.30 -15.35 -20.98
N GLU A 39 21.59 -14.33 -20.17
CA GLU A 39 21.96 -14.48 -18.77
C GLU A 39 20.82 -15.09 -17.93
N ARG A 40 19.58 -14.63 -18.15
CA ARG A 40 18.40 -15.27 -17.53
C ARG A 40 18.37 -16.79 -17.81
N ARG A 41 18.59 -17.17 -19.08
CA ARG A 41 18.60 -18.60 -19.47
C ARG A 41 19.73 -19.39 -18.82
N LYS A 42 20.92 -18.80 -18.68
CA LYS A 42 22.04 -19.41 -17.94
C LYS A 42 21.70 -19.62 -16.46
N ASN A 43 20.96 -18.70 -15.88
CA ASN A 43 20.46 -18.79 -14.50
C ASN A 43 19.32 -19.81 -14.33
N GLY A 44 18.99 -20.58 -15.38
CA GLY A 44 18.03 -21.69 -15.36
C GLY A 44 16.59 -21.29 -15.75
N TYR A 45 16.34 -20.03 -16.12
CA TYR A 45 15.01 -19.55 -16.50
C TYR A 45 14.90 -19.40 -18.02
N GLN A 46 14.47 -20.46 -18.69
CA GLN A 46 14.38 -20.48 -20.16
C GLN A 46 13.37 -19.47 -20.70
N ASN A 47 12.20 -19.40 -20.09
CA ASN A 47 11.14 -18.47 -20.50
C ASN A 47 11.24 -17.12 -19.79
N PRO A 48 10.78 -16.02 -20.41
CA PRO A 48 10.62 -14.74 -19.74
C PRO A 48 9.77 -14.84 -18.46
N HIS A 49 10.11 -14.03 -17.47
CA HIS A 49 9.30 -13.91 -16.24
C HIS A 49 7.98 -13.19 -16.52
N ASN A 50 7.96 -12.34 -17.52
CA ASN A 50 6.79 -11.62 -18.00
C ASN A 50 6.18 -10.71 -16.92
N VAL A 51 7.05 -9.98 -16.22
CA VAL A 51 6.67 -9.01 -15.20
C VAL A 51 5.91 -7.86 -15.83
N LYS A 52 4.73 -7.55 -15.32
CA LYS A 52 3.85 -6.55 -15.90
C LYS A 52 3.90 -5.19 -15.21
N LEU A 53 4.23 -5.13 -13.93
CA LEU A 53 4.15 -3.92 -13.13
C LEU A 53 5.56 -3.46 -12.71
N TRP A 54 5.88 -2.18 -13.00
CA TRP A 54 7.21 -1.63 -12.80
C TRP A 54 7.15 -0.22 -12.17
N GLY A 55 7.79 -0.06 -11.02
CA GLY A 55 7.96 1.23 -10.36
C GLY A 55 9.16 1.99 -10.93
N LEU A 56 8.96 3.25 -11.27
CA LEU A 56 9.99 4.16 -11.79
C LEU A 56 10.72 4.88 -10.64
N GLY A 57 11.47 4.14 -9.82
CA GLY A 57 12.12 4.64 -8.62
C GLY A 57 11.27 4.44 -7.36
N ASN A 58 11.82 4.83 -6.21
CA ASN A 58 11.20 4.75 -4.90
C ASN A 58 11.44 6.03 -4.12
N GLU A 59 10.37 6.66 -3.59
CA GLU A 59 10.44 7.84 -2.71
C GLU A 59 11.39 8.94 -3.20
N MET A 60 11.32 9.24 -4.48
CA MET A 60 12.29 10.12 -5.14
C MET A 60 12.22 11.59 -4.69
N ASP A 61 11.19 11.96 -3.95
CA ASP A 61 11.03 13.27 -3.28
C ASP A 61 11.61 13.28 -1.85
N GLY A 62 11.87 12.10 -1.27
CA GLY A 62 12.28 11.96 0.13
C GLY A 62 13.73 12.35 0.35
N ILE A 63 13.98 13.32 1.21
CA ILE A 63 15.34 13.81 1.55
C ILE A 63 16.23 12.73 2.21
N HIS A 64 15.63 11.65 2.68
CA HIS A 64 16.32 10.49 3.27
C HIS A 64 16.84 9.51 2.21
N GLN A 65 16.38 9.64 0.96
CA GLN A 65 16.85 8.81 -0.15
C GLN A 65 18.14 9.39 -0.75
N ILE A 66 19.09 8.49 -1.04
CA ILE A 66 20.30 8.85 -1.80
C ILE A 66 19.85 9.25 -3.21
N GLU A 67 20.34 10.40 -3.68
CA GLU A 67 19.98 10.93 -5.01
C GLU A 67 18.48 11.29 -5.15
N HIS A 68 17.82 11.71 -4.05
CA HIS A 68 16.52 12.37 -4.17
C HIS A 68 16.61 13.56 -5.13
N LYS A 69 15.51 13.91 -5.76
CA LYS A 69 15.47 14.85 -6.88
C LYS A 69 14.43 15.94 -6.67
N THR A 70 14.57 17.01 -7.41
CA THR A 70 13.45 17.91 -7.62
C THR A 70 12.38 17.22 -8.49
N PRO A 71 11.09 17.61 -8.40
CA PRO A 71 10.04 16.96 -9.17
C PRO A 71 10.27 16.99 -10.69
N VAL A 72 10.87 18.09 -11.21
CA VAL A 72 11.17 18.22 -12.64
C VAL A 72 12.31 17.30 -13.08
N GLU A 73 13.39 17.22 -12.29
CA GLU A 73 14.52 16.33 -12.59
C GLU A 73 14.07 14.87 -12.58
N TYR A 74 13.32 14.48 -11.55
CA TYR A 74 12.79 13.14 -11.47
C TYR A 74 11.86 12.81 -12.64
N ALA A 75 10.89 13.67 -12.91
CA ALA A 75 9.91 13.43 -13.97
C ALA A 75 10.56 13.28 -15.35
N ARG A 76 11.58 14.07 -15.67
CA ARG A 76 12.33 13.94 -16.94
C ARG A 76 13.00 12.57 -17.05
N LYS A 77 13.68 12.14 -16.00
CA LYS A 77 14.33 10.82 -15.96
C LYS A 77 13.29 9.69 -16.07
N ALA A 78 12.18 9.79 -15.35
CA ALA A 78 11.10 8.81 -15.39
C ALA A 78 10.46 8.69 -16.78
N VAL A 79 10.21 9.82 -17.46
CA VAL A 79 9.66 9.86 -18.82
C VAL A 79 10.61 9.20 -19.82
N GLU A 80 11.89 9.53 -19.77
CA GLU A 80 12.90 8.91 -20.64
C GLU A 80 12.94 7.41 -20.44
N THR A 81 13.04 6.94 -19.19
CA THR A 81 13.03 5.52 -18.83
C THR A 81 11.73 4.83 -19.29
N ALA A 82 10.58 5.45 -19.03
CA ALA A 82 9.27 4.92 -19.41
C ALA A 82 9.17 4.68 -20.93
N ARG A 83 9.61 5.65 -21.73
CA ARG A 83 9.59 5.56 -23.19
C ARG A 83 10.51 4.47 -23.72
N MET A 84 11.71 4.33 -23.14
CA MET A 84 12.64 3.25 -23.48
C MET A 84 12.03 1.88 -23.17
N MET A 85 11.49 1.70 -21.96
CA MET A 85 10.86 0.46 -21.53
C MET A 85 9.63 0.10 -22.35
N LYS A 86 8.72 1.05 -22.60
CA LYS A 86 7.52 0.83 -23.42
C LYS A 86 7.85 0.54 -24.89
N LYS A 87 9.01 0.98 -25.37
CA LYS A 87 9.47 0.63 -26.73
C LYS A 87 9.90 -0.83 -26.82
N MET A 88 10.47 -1.39 -25.74
CA MET A 88 10.84 -2.80 -25.64
C MET A 88 9.61 -3.69 -25.39
N ASP A 89 8.77 -3.35 -24.42
CA ASP A 89 7.56 -4.10 -24.05
C ASP A 89 6.37 -3.14 -23.81
N LYS A 90 5.47 -3.08 -24.77
CA LYS A 90 4.26 -2.23 -24.67
C LYS A 90 3.24 -2.75 -23.66
N SER A 91 3.36 -3.99 -23.21
CA SER A 91 2.38 -4.62 -22.33
C SER A 91 2.59 -4.30 -20.84
N ILE A 92 3.73 -3.73 -20.48
CA ILE A 92 4.03 -3.37 -19.09
C ILE A 92 3.20 -2.17 -18.61
N LYS A 93 3.01 -2.09 -17.32
CA LYS A 93 2.38 -0.98 -16.61
C LYS A 93 3.41 -0.27 -15.75
N LEU A 94 3.43 1.04 -15.81
CA LEU A 94 4.44 1.88 -15.16
C LEU A 94 3.82 2.69 -14.03
N VAL A 95 4.50 2.68 -12.89
CA VAL A 95 4.15 3.41 -11.69
C VAL A 95 5.15 4.55 -11.49
N LEU A 96 4.68 5.78 -11.50
CA LEU A 96 5.46 7.00 -11.22
C LEU A 96 5.54 7.22 -9.71
N CYS A 97 6.69 7.63 -9.16
CA CYS A 97 6.74 8.03 -7.77
C CYS A 97 5.90 9.29 -7.54
N GLY A 98 4.90 9.18 -6.72
CA GLY A 98 4.25 10.31 -6.05
C GLY A 98 5.06 10.74 -4.82
N SER A 99 4.48 11.62 -4.01
CA SER A 99 5.06 11.99 -2.73
C SER A 99 5.11 10.79 -1.78
N CYS A 100 6.26 10.62 -1.12
CA CYS A 100 6.47 9.51 -0.19
C CYS A 100 5.70 9.66 1.13
N SER A 101 5.19 10.85 1.41
CA SER A 101 4.33 11.11 2.56
C SER A 101 3.62 12.46 2.39
N PRO A 102 2.37 12.62 2.87
CA PRO A 102 1.70 13.91 2.94
C PRO A 102 2.17 14.77 4.12
N GLU A 103 3.28 14.45 4.75
CA GLU A 103 3.77 15.17 5.93
C GLU A 103 4.28 16.57 5.59
N ILE A 104 3.95 17.53 6.46
CA ILE A 104 4.26 18.96 6.26
C ILE A 104 5.77 19.21 6.19
N ASP A 105 6.58 18.44 6.92
CA ASP A 105 8.02 18.64 7.00
C ASP A 105 8.75 18.33 5.70
N LEU A 106 8.21 17.45 4.87
CA LEU A 106 8.79 17.14 3.55
C LEU A 106 8.56 18.24 2.52
N LYS A 107 7.48 19.05 2.69
CA LYS A 107 7.13 20.21 1.84
C LYS A 107 6.97 19.88 0.35
N THR A 108 6.87 18.61 0.01
CA THR A 108 6.76 18.14 -1.37
C THR A 108 5.30 17.94 -1.79
N TYR A 109 4.50 17.37 -0.90
CA TYR A 109 3.08 17.11 -1.11
C TYR A 109 2.22 18.39 -1.02
N PRO A 110 1.19 18.57 -1.87
CA PRO A 110 0.86 17.76 -3.06
C PRO A 110 1.46 18.32 -4.37
N GLU A 111 2.34 19.31 -4.28
CA GLU A 111 2.90 20.00 -5.46
C GLU A 111 3.85 19.10 -6.25
N TRP A 112 4.58 18.22 -5.57
CA TRP A 112 5.38 17.18 -6.22
C TRP A 112 4.52 16.37 -7.19
N ASP A 113 3.41 15.84 -6.70
CA ASP A 113 2.52 14.96 -7.45
C ASP A 113 1.96 15.66 -8.69
N ARG A 114 1.54 16.92 -8.53
CA ARG A 114 1.05 17.73 -9.65
C ARG A 114 2.10 17.90 -10.74
N ILE A 115 3.35 18.24 -10.34
CA ILE A 115 4.42 18.51 -11.31
C ILE A 115 4.83 17.23 -12.03
N VAL A 116 5.07 16.13 -11.31
CA VAL A 116 5.49 14.87 -11.94
C VAL A 116 4.41 14.30 -12.85
N LEU A 117 3.13 14.45 -12.48
CA LEU A 117 2.02 14.10 -13.34
C LEU A 117 1.95 14.98 -14.61
N GLU A 118 2.17 16.29 -14.50
CA GLU A 118 2.18 17.16 -15.68
C GLU A 118 3.20 16.73 -16.73
N GLU A 119 4.38 16.31 -16.29
CA GLU A 119 5.45 15.87 -17.18
C GLU A 119 5.20 14.46 -17.77
N ALA A 120 4.78 13.51 -16.93
CA ALA A 120 4.81 12.08 -17.26
C ALA A 120 3.45 11.45 -17.62
N TYR A 121 2.34 12.18 -17.56
CA TYR A 121 0.97 11.66 -17.62
C TYR A 121 0.70 10.65 -18.73
N GLU A 122 1.24 10.92 -19.92
CA GLU A 122 1.00 10.09 -21.12
C GLU A 122 1.82 8.80 -21.13
N ASP A 123 2.94 8.77 -20.38
CA ASP A 123 3.91 7.68 -20.43
C ASP A 123 3.71 6.64 -19.28
N ILE A 124 2.88 6.94 -18.28
CA ILE A 124 2.69 6.13 -17.06
C ILE A 124 1.25 5.63 -16.92
N ASP A 125 1.03 4.62 -16.10
CA ASP A 125 -0.29 4.03 -15.83
C ASP A 125 -0.80 4.35 -14.42
N TYR A 126 0.11 4.46 -13.43
CA TYR A 126 -0.20 4.70 -12.02
C TYR A 126 0.74 5.74 -11.41
N ILE A 127 0.30 6.34 -10.30
CA ILE A 127 1.14 7.13 -9.39
C ILE A 127 1.21 6.43 -8.04
N SER A 128 2.43 6.29 -7.50
CA SER A 128 2.72 5.66 -6.21
C SER A 128 2.38 6.59 -5.06
N LEU A 129 1.85 6.03 -3.98
CA LEU A 129 1.64 6.69 -2.70
C LEU A 129 2.16 5.83 -1.57
N HIS A 130 2.78 6.47 -0.56
CA HIS A 130 3.25 5.80 0.65
C HIS A 130 2.64 6.45 1.88
N ARG A 131 2.32 5.64 2.90
CA ARG A 131 1.80 6.14 4.16
C ARG A 131 2.13 5.22 5.32
N TYR A 132 2.94 5.71 6.24
CA TYR A 132 3.25 5.01 7.48
C TYR A 132 2.77 5.81 8.69
N TYR A 133 2.41 5.08 9.73
CA TYR A 133 2.07 5.64 11.03
C TYR A 133 2.96 5.01 12.09
N THR A 134 3.45 5.83 13.02
CA THR A 134 4.26 5.36 14.14
C THR A 134 3.43 5.46 15.42
N TYR A 135 3.30 4.35 16.13
CA TYR A 135 2.66 4.32 17.42
C TYR A 135 3.69 4.61 18.54
N ASN A 136 3.39 5.59 19.39
CA ASN A 136 4.16 5.87 20.61
C ASN A 136 3.43 5.29 21.82
N PRO A 137 3.96 4.22 22.43
CA PRO A 137 3.31 3.56 23.56
C PRO A 137 3.32 4.38 24.84
N ASP A 138 4.24 5.34 25.00
CA ASP A 138 4.34 6.16 26.21
C ASP A 138 3.25 7.23 26.24
N THR A 139 2.80 7.71 25.09
CA THR A 139 1.73 8.68 24.97
C THR A 139 0.39 8.05 24.59
N GLY A 140 0.39 6.80 24.13
CA GLY A 140 -0.79 6.12 23.62
C GLY A 140 -1.30 6.67 22.28
N MET A 141 -0.46 7.42 21.56
CA MET A 141 -0.84 8.14 20.36
C MET A 141 -0.11 7.61 19.12
N TYR A 142 -0.79 7.65 17.98
CA TYR A 142 -0.13 7.48 16.70
C TYR A 142 0.42 8.84 16.26
N ALA A 143 1.71 8.88 16.00
CA ALA A 143 2.36 10.05 15.47
C ALA A 143 2.62 9.87 13.97
N MET A 144 2.42 10.96 13.27
CA MET A 144 2.97 11.23 11.96
C MET A 144 3.88 12.42 12.13
N ASN A 145 5.14 12.17 12.31
CA ASN A 145 6.21 13.14 12.61
C ASN A 145 5.83 14.39 13.44
N THR A 146 4.74 15.07 13.16
CA THR A 146 4.30 16.29 13.85
C THR A 146 2.84 16.30 14.30
N ASP A 147 1.98 15.45 13.73
CA ASP A 147 0.55 15.41 14.08
C ASP A 147 0.25 14.20 14.98
N THR A 148 0.00 14.43 16.24
CA THR A 148 -0.51 13.41 17.15
C THR A 148 -1.98 13.14 16.86
N LEU A 149 -2.30 11.88 16.57
CA LEU A 149 -3.66 11.46 16.31
C LEU A 149 -4.22 10.76 17.56
N GLU A 150 -5.05 11.48 18.29
CA GLU A 150 -5.63 11.01 19.55
C GLU A 150 -6.67 9.89 19.35
N ASN A 151 -7.27 9.84 18.18
CA ASN A 151 -8.30 8.86 17.87
C ASN A 151 -7.93 8.02 16.65
N ILE A 152 -7.86 6.72 16.83
CA ILE A 152 -7.47 5.76 15.79
C ILE A 152 -8.40 5.73 14.57
N ALA A 153 -9.67 6.15 14.71
CA ALA A 153 -10.60 6.24 13.59
C ALA A 153 -10.21 7.32 12.56
N HIS A 154 -9.27 8.22 12.90
CA HIS A 154 -8.74 9.21 11.96
C HIS A 154 -7.86 8.62 10.88
N LEU A 155 -7.10 7.57 11.18
CA LEU A 155 -6.07 7.05 10.29
C LEU A 155 -6.62 6.61 8.93
N PRO A 156 -7.76 5.89 8.86
CA PRO A 156 -8.38 5.58 7.58
C PRO A 156 -8.89 6.82 6.82
N ILE A 157 -9.32 7.85 7.54
CA ILE A 157 -9.77 9.11 6.92
C ILE A 157 -8.57 9.88 6.34
N ASP A 158 -7.44 9.89 7.04
CA ASP A 158 -6.21 10.49 6.53
C ASP A 158 -5.77 9.83 5.23
N ILE A 159 -5.74 8.49 5.18
CA ILE A 159 -5.48 7.72 3.93
C ILE A 159 -6.48 8.09 2.84
N SER A 160 -7.78 8.15 3.17
CA SER A 160 -8.84 8.53 2.23
C SER A 160 -8.61 9.91 1.64
N ASN A 161 -8.30 10.90 2.47
CA ASN A 161 -8.03 12.27 2.05
C ASN A 161 -6.78 12.38 1.18
N TYR A 162 -5.73 11.63 1.52
CA TYR A 162 -4.51 11.55 0.72
C TYR A 162 -4.82 11.03 -0.69
N ILE A 163 -5.51 9.89 -0.79
CA ILE A 163 -5.97 9.33 -2.07
C ILE A 163 -6.77 10.36 -2.88
N ASP A 164 -7.74 11.03 -2.24
CA ASP A 164 -8.61 11.98 -2.92
C ASP A 164 -7.85 13.21 -3.42
N THR A 165 -6.88 13.70 -2.66
CA THR A 165 -6.05 14.84 -3.06
C THR A 165 -5.19 14.51 -4.28
N ILE A 166 -4.54 13.36 -4.29
CA ILE A 166 -3.71 12.94 -5.43
C ILE A 166 -4.57 12.65 -6.66
N MET A 167 -5.76 12.06 -6.48
CA MET A 167 -6.69 11.89 -7.59
C MET A 167 -7.23 13.21 -8.12
N ALA A 168 -7.41 14.21 -7.28
CA ALA A 168 -7.76 15.56 -7.73
C ALA A 168 -6.64 16.18 -8.57
N ALA A 169 -5.38 16.03 -8.16
CA ALA A 169 -4.22 16.46 -8.96
C ALA A 169 -4.16 15.72 -10.31
N SER A 170 -4.37 14.39 -10.31
CA SER A 170 -4.40 13.59 -11.54
C SER A 170 -5.49 14.05 -12.50
N ARG A 171 -6.71 14.27 -12.01
CA ARG A 171 -7.84 14.76 -12.81
C ARG A 171 -7.61 16.17 -13.33
N PHE A 172 -7.00 17.04 -12.52
CA PHE A 172 -6.61 18.38 -12.96
C PHE A 172 -5.64 18.32 -14.14
N VAL A 173 -4.60 17.48 -14.05
CA VAL A 173 -3.62 17.30 -15.13
C VAL A 173 -4.27 16.68 -16.36
N GLN A 174 -5.12 15.68 -16.19
CA GLN A 174 -5.90 15.06 -17.27
C GLN A 174 -6.69 16.12 -18.06
N GLY A 175 -7.42 16.98 -17.33
CA GLY A 175 -8.20 18.07 -17.93
C GLY A 175 -7.33 19.11 -18.63
N LYS A 176 -6.21 19.51 -18.02
CA LYS A 176 -5.22 20.43 -18.62
C LYS A 176 -4.65 19.90 -19.92
N LYS A 177 -4.31 18.62 -19.96
CA LYS A 177 -3.78 17.93 -21.17
C LYS A 177 -4.87 17.54 -22.16
N ARG A 178 -6.13 17.65 -21.80
CA ARG A 178 -7.29 17.18 -22.61
C ARG A 178 -7.12 15.71 -23.03
N CYS A 179 -6.59 14.89 -22.13
CA CYS A 179 -6.29 13.49 -22.35
C CYS A 179 -7.47 12.61 -21.89
N SER A 180 -7.82 11.58 -22.66
CA SER A 180 -8.83 10.59 -22.26
C SER A 180 -8.27 9.50 -21.34
N LYS A 181 -6.94 9.34 -21.31
CA LYS A 181 -6.26 8.38 -20.43
C LYS A 181 -6.43 8.81 -18.97
N SER A 182 -6.69 7.85 -18.09
CA SER A 182 -6.67 8.04 -16.63
C SER A 182 -5.40 7.44 -16.02
N VAL A 183 -4.78 8.16 -15.11
CA VAL A 183 -3.72 7.66 -14.24
C VAL A 183 -4.33 7.38 -12.88
N TYR A 184 -4.17 6.16 -12.39
CA TYR A 184 -4.73 5.66 -11.15
C TYR A 184 -3.67 5.58 -10.05
N ILE A 185 -4.04 5.14 -8.85
CA ILE A 185 -3.15 5.02 -7.71
C ILE A 185 -2.61 3.61 -7.58
N SER A 186 -1.30 3.53 -7.33
CA SER A 186 -0.60 2.43 -6.70
C SER A 186 -0.29 2.84 -5.26
N PHE A 187 -1.02 2.30 -4.29
CA PHE A 187 -0.71 2.50 -2.87
C PHE A 187 0.23 1.40 -2.43
N ASP A 188 1.50 1.53 -2.77
CA ASP A 188 2.46 0.43 -2.81
C ASP A 188 3.40 0.35 -1.61
N GLU A 189 3.32 1.31 -0.69
CA GLU A 189 3.87 1.17 0.65
C GLU A 189 2.94 1.76 1.71
N TRP A 190 2.59 0.97 2.69
CA TRP A 190 1.77 1.43 3.81
C TRP A 190 1.91 0.49 5.00
N GLY A 191 1.62 0.99 6.19
CA GLY A 191 1.64 0.19 7.39
C GLY A 191 1.77 0.99 8.68
N ILE A 192 1.94 0.25 9.78
CA ILE A 192 2.17 0.81 11.10
C ILE A 192 3.55 0.37 11.57
N LEU A 193 4.37 1.34 11.94
CA LEU A 193 5.70 1.12 12.49
C LEU A 193 5.64 1.29 13.99
N SER A 194 5.92 0.23 14.75
CA SER A 194 6.00 0.34 16.20
C SER A 194 7.24 1.13 16.63
N SER A 195 7.06 2.20 17.43
CA SER A 195 8.18 3.03 17.90
C SER A 195 9.04 2.34 18.95
N LYS A 196 8.53 1.30 19.63
CA LYS A 196 9.29 0.58 20.69
C LYS A 196 10.58 -0.07 20.20
N ASN A 197 10.71 -0.31 18.91
CA ASN A 197 11.83 -1.08 18.37
C ASN A 197 12.81 -0.22 17.56
N PHE A 198 12.59 1.09 17.45
CA PHE A 198 13.50 2.02 16.80
C PHE A 198 14.50 2.62 17.80
N GLU A 199 15.33 1.81 18.42
CA GLU A 199 16.53 2.30 19.06
C GLU A 199 17.57 2.62 17.97
N LYS A 200 17.47 3.79 17.36
CA LYS A 200 18.38 4.29 16.31
C LYS A 200 19.86 4.25 16.68
N GLU A 201 20.18 4.15 17.97
CA GLU A 201 21.55 4.24 18.48
C GLU A 201 22.31 2.91 18.50
N LYS A 202 21.63 1.77 18.25
CA LYS A 202 22.26 0.44 18.38
C LYS A 202 22.71 -0.21 17.10
N TYR A 203 22.39 0.33 15.93
CA TYR A 203 22.76 -0.29 14.67
C TYR A 203 23.93 0.46 14.00
N PRO A 204 25.16 -0.09 14.05
CA PRO A 204 26.23 0.43 13.19
C PRO A 204 25.78 0.34 11.73
N GLN A 205 26.05 1.38 10.97
CA GLN A 205 25.86 1.34 9.51
C GLN A 205 26.49 0.04 8.97
N TRP A 206 25.80 -0.65 8.09
CA TRP A 206 26.25 -1.89 7.43
C TRP A 206 26.17 -3.19 8.28
N THR A 207 25.51 -3.23 9.40
CA THR A 207 25.17 -4.49 10.05
C THR A 207 23.87 -5.06 9.51
N GLU A 208 23.79 -6.38 9.43
CA GLU A 208 22.54 -7.07 9.09
C GLU A 208 21.44 -6.66 10.07
N ILE A 209 20.29 -6.27 9.55
CA ILE A 209 19.08 -5.95 10.35
C ILE A 209 18.43 -7.28 10.77
N CYS A 210 19.17 -8.12 11.49
CA CYS A 210 18.68 -9.40 11.98
C CYS A 210 17.77 -9.28 13.20
N ASP A 211 17.76 -8.13 13.85
CA ASP A 211 17.08 -7.90 15.13
C ASP A 211 15.89 -6.95 15.03
N ASP A 212 15.28 -6.84 13.87
CA ASP A 212 14.04 -6.06 13.74
C ASP A 212 12.90 -6.78 14.47
N LYS A 213 12.84 -6.55 15.77
CA LYS A 213 11.82 -7.11 16.67
C LYS A 213 10.51 -6.32 16.61
N ARG A 214 10.12 -5.82 15.43
CA ARG A 214 8.81 -5.20 15.26
C ARG A 214 7.75 -6.22 15.59
N SER A 215 7.08 -6.03 16.71
CA SER A 215 5.95 -6.88 17.07
C SER A 215 4.66 -6.11 16.81
N SER A 216 3.88 -6.60 15.87
CA SER A 216 2.55 -6.07 15.60
C SER A 216 1.59 -6.47 16.71
N THR A 217 0.76 -5.53 17.14
CA THR A 217 -0.24 -5.70 18.19
C THR A 217 -1.63 -6.00 17.62
N ALA A 218 -2.56 -6.34 18.49
CA ALA A 218 -3.96 -6.49 18.10
C ALA A 218 -4.55 -5.18 17.54
N LEU A 219 -4.14 -4.05 18.09
CA LEU A 219 -4.55 -2.73 17.60
C LEU A 219 -4.01 -2.45 16.19
N ASP A 220 -2.76 -2.84 15.91
CA ASP A 220 -2.18 -2.72 14.57
C ASP A 220 -2.98 -3.56 13.56
N ALA A 221 -3.45 -4.74 13.95
CA ALA A 221 -4.28 -5.56 13.08
C ALA A 221 -5.64 -4.94 12.77
N VAL A 222 -6.28 -4.29 13.74
CA VAL A 222 -7.51 -3.52 13.54
C VAL A 222 -7.29 -2.41 12.53
N LEU A 223 -6.20 -1.65 12.67
CA LEU A 223 -5.86 -0.56 11.76
C LEU A 223 -5.48 -1.05 10.35
N HIS A 224 -4.75 -2.15 10.23
CA HIS A 224 -4.48 -2.77 8.93
C HIS A 224 -5.77 -3.16 8.21
N GLY A 225 -6.72 -3.76 8.94
CA GLY A 225 -8.05 -4.05 8.41
C GLY A 225 -8.78 -2.81 7.91
N ALA A 226 -8.73 -1.73 8.69
CA ALA A 226 -9.35 -0.47 8.35
C ALA A 226 -8.71 0.21 7.12
N PHE A 227 -7.39 0.16 6.98
CA PHE A 227 -6.69 0.68 5.80
C PHE A 227 -7.08 -0.07 4.53
N MET A 228 -7.13 -1.40 4.61
CA MET A 228 -7.57 -2.23 3.49
C MET A 228 -9.03 -1.96 3.12
N ILE A 229 -9.93 -1.84 4.10
CA ILE A 229 -11.33 -1.45 3.87
C ILE A 229 -11.40 -0.10 3.15
N THR A 230 -10.59 0.88 3.56
CA THR A 230 -10.52 2.19 2.90
C THR A 230 -10.09 2.06 1.44
N MET A 231 -9.04 1.30 1.16
CA MET A 231 -8.54 1.09 -0.20
C MET A 231 -9.53 0.30 -1.06
N ILE A 232 -10.20 -0.71 -0.50
CA ILE A 232 -11.27 -1.46 -1.19
C ILE A 232 -12.42 -0.51 -1.56
N ASN A 233 -12.88 0.31 -0.64
CA ASN A 233 -13.96 1.26 -0.89
C ASN A 233 -13.59 2.34 -1.92
N LYS A 234 -12.29 2.49 -2.23
CA LYS A 234 -11.73 3.36 -3.27
C LYS A 234 -11.17 2.59 -4.48
N CYS A 235 -11.62 1.38 -4.70
CA CYS A 235 -11.13 0.51 -5.78
C CYS A 235 -11.39 1.07 -7.20
N ASP A 236 -12.24 2.08 -7.33
CA ASP A 236 -12.42 2.84 -8.58
C ASP A 236 -11.13 3.58 -8.97
N VAL A 237 -10.32 4.02 -8.01
CA VAL A 237 -9.09 4.79 -8.22
C VAL A 237 -7.83 4.08 -7.71
N VAL A 238 -7.88 3.29 -6.63
CA VAL A 238 -6.77 2.48 -6.14
C VAL A 238 -6.76 1.15 -6.86
N LYS A 239 -5.74 0.90 -7.68
CA LYS A 239 -5.65 -0.32 -8.50
C LYS A 239 -4.58 -1.29 -8.03
N VAL A 240 -3.64 -0.80 -7.26
CA VAL A 240 -2.57 -1.58 -6.63
C VAL A 240 -2.51 -1.17 -5.16
N ALA A 241 -2.38 -2.13 -4.26
CA ALA A 241 -2.15 -1.90 -2.85
C ALA A 241 -1.18 -2.97 -2.34
N CYS A 242 0.04 -2.56 -1.96
CA CYS A 242 1.07 -3.46 -1.47
C CYS A 242 1.42 -3.07 -0.04
N GLU A 243 1.20 -3.98 0.89
CA GLU A 243 1.68 -3.79 2.25
C GLU A 243 3.20 -3.98 2.28
N SER A 244 3.87 -3.08 2.98
CA SER A 244 5.33 -3.02 3.01
C SER A 244 5.92 -3.97 4.05
N ILE A 245 7.10 -4.52 3.71
CA ILE A 245 7.92 -5.34 4.63
C ILE A 245 7.16 -6.57 5.18
N VAL A 246 6.66 -7.42 4.29
CA VAL A 246 5.94 -8.66 4.66
C VAL A 246 6.71 -9.48 5.70
N ILE A 247 8.02 -9.64 5.52
CA ILE A 247 8.92 -10.21 6.52
C ILE A 247 9.32 -9.09 7.51
N GLY A 248 8.93 -9.23 8.74
CA GLY A 248 9.10 -8.22 9.80
C GLY A 248 7.79 -7.52 10.19
N SER A 249 6.86 -7.30 9.27
CA SER A 249 5.55 -6.71 9.56
C SER A 249 4.46 -7.76 9.77
N MET A 250 4.32 -8.71 8.85
CA MET A 250 3.30 -9.76 8.90
C MET A 250 3.83 -11.12 9.33
N ILE A 251 5.08 -11.42 8.98
CA ILE A 251 5.74 -12.68 9.33
C ILE A 251 7.05 -12.37 10.03
N MET A 252 7.17 -12.79 11.27
CA MET A 252 8.42 -12.72 12.02
C MET A 252 9.23 -13.97 11.78
N VAL A 253 10.52 -13.80 11.52
CA VAL A 253 11.48 -14.89 11.32
C VAL A 253 12.51 -14.86 12.43
N ASP A 254 12.76 -16.02 13.06
CA ASP A 254 13.86 -16.20 13.98
C ASP A 254 15.14 -16.55 13.23
N PRO A 255 16.27 -15.91 13.49
CA PRO A 255 17.57 -16.29 12.95
C PRO A 255 17.93 -17.78 13.15
N ASN A 256 17.37 -18.42 14.18
CA ASN A 256 17.55 -19.85 14.47
C ASN A 256 16.58 -20.78 13.72
N GLY A 257 15.78 -20.25 12.79
CA GLY A 257 14.98 -21.05 11.85
C GLY A 257 13.50 -21.21 12.20
N GLY A 258 12.98 -20.47 13.20
CA GLY A 258 11.54 -20.39 13.50
C GLY A 258 10.87 -19.27 12.70
N CYS A 259 9.55 -19.34 12.53
CA CYS A 259 8.75 -18.21 12.09
C CYS A 259 7.36 -18.24 12.72
N PHE A 260 6.74 -17.07 12.86
CA PHE A 260 5.34 -16.96 13.27
C PHE A 260 4.63 -15.83 12.52
N ARG A 261 3.31 -15.93 12.47
CA ARG A 261 2.44 -14.90 11.87
C ARG A 261 2.16 -13.84 12.92
N GLN A 262 2.41 -12.59 12.57
CA GLN A 262 2.02 -11.46 13.40
C GLN A 262 0.51 -11.21 13.33
N THR A 263 0.00 -10.32 14.17
CA THR A 263 -1.43 -10.01 14.24
C THR A 263 -1.95 -9.41 12.92
N THR A 264 -1.17 -8.59 12.26
CA THR A 264 -1.46 -7.94 10.97
C THR A 264 -1.57 -8.92 9.80
N PHE A 265 -1.02 -10.13 9.91
CA PHE A 265 -1.14 -11.17 8.90
C PHE A 265 -2.60 -11.58 8.65
N TYR A 266 -3.42 -11.65 9.69
CA TYR A 266 -4.77 -12.22 9.58
C TYR A 266 -5.72 -11.35 8.76
N PRO A 267 -5.87 -10.04 9.01
CA PRO A 267 -6.70 -9.19 8.16
C PRO A 267 -6.18 -9.14 6.72
N PHE A 268 -4.86 -9.09 6.51
CA PHE A 268 -4.28 -9.11 5.17
C PHE A 268 -4.62 -10.40 4.42
N ARG A 269 -4.43 -11.56 5.07
CA ARG A 269 -4.79 -12.87 4.51
C ARG A 269 -6.25 -12.91 4.08
N ASP A 270 -7.16 -12.48 4.95
CA ASP A 270 -8.59 -12.59 4.69
C ASP A 270 -9.01 -11.66 3.55
N VAL A 271 -8.49 -10.44 3.48
CA VAL A 271 -8.71 -9.55 2.35
C VAL A 271 -8.10 -10.11 1.06
N ALA A 272 -6.87 -10.60 1.09
CA ALA A 272 -6.20 -11.16 -0.09
C ALA A 272 -6.91 -12.39 -0.68
N LEU A 273 -7.54 -13.20 0.17
CA LEU A 273 -8.27 -14.41 -0.25
C LEU A 273 -9.70 -14.13 -0.64
N LEU A 274 -10.41 -13.29 0.10
CA LEU A 274 -11.85 -13.08 0.01
C LEU A 274 -12.25 -11.73 -0.60
N GLY A 275 -11.35 -10.74 -0.59
CA GLY A 275 -11.59 -9.38 -1.08
C GLY A 275 -11.53 -9.24 -2.60
N LYS A 276 -12.10 -10.19 -3.34
CA LYS A 276 -12.03 -10.26 -4.81
C LYS A 276 -13.40 -10.04 -5.42
N GLU A 277 -13.43 -9.48 -6.63
CA GLU A 277 -14.60 -9.26 -7.48
C GLU A 277 -15.25 -7.88 -7.27
N ILE A 278 -16.54 -7.78 -7.09
CA ILE A 278 -17.31 -6.54 -7.19
C ILE A 278 -17.48 -5.91 -5.81
N VAL A 279 -16.92 -4.72 -5.62
CA VAL A 279 -17.20 -3.92 -4.42
C VAL A 279 -18.59 -3.30 -4.53
N LEU A 280 -19.46 -3.59 -3.57
CA LEU A 280 -20.81 -3.05 -3.55
C LEU A 280 -20.85 -1.68 -2.87
N LYS A 281 -21.67 -0.80 -3.42
CA LYS A 281 -21.98 0.45 -2.74
C LYS A 281 -22.83 0.16 -1.50
N GLN A 282 -22.40 0.67 -0.38
CA GLN A 282 -23.08 0.50 0.91
C GLN A 282 -23.47 1.86 1.51
N SER A 283 -24.46 1.84 2.39
CA SER A 283 -24.77 2.92 3.32
C SER A 283 -24.69 2.37 4.73
N ALA A 284 -23.96 3.01 5.60
CA ALA A 284 -23.80 2.59 6.98
C ALA A 284 -24.35 3.67 7.92
N GLU A 285 -25.18 3.25 8.86
CA GLU A 285 -25.69 4.06 9.95
C GLU A 285 -25.22 3.47 11.27
N GLY A 286 -24.86 4.28 12.24
CA GLY A 286 -24.36 3.78 13.51
C GLY A 286 -23.82 4.88 14.41
N PRO A 287 -23.33 4.49 15.60
CA PRO A 287 -22.74 5.43 16.52
C PRO A 287 -21.52 6.13 15.92
N ARG A 288 -21.33 7.36 16.36
CA ARG A 288 -20.20 8.20 15.96
C ARG A 288 -19.48 8.68 17.23
N GLU A 289 -18.20 8.91 17.12
CA GLU A 289 -17.36 9.43 18.21
C GLU A 289 -16.60 10.67 17.72
N ASP A 290 -16.37 11.61 18.63
CA ASP A 290 -15.60 12.82 18.34
C ASP A 290 -14.16 12.46 17.99
N ALA A 291 -13.74 12.98 16.89
CA ALA A 291 -12.45 12.74 16.29
C ALA A 291 -11.65 14.05 16.08
N GLY A 292 -11.87 15.04 16.92
CA GLY A 292 -11.15 16.32 16.94
C GLY A 292 -11.33 17.11 15.64
N LYS A 293 -10.24 17.46 14.98
CA LYS A 293 -10.26 18.26 13.73
C LYS A 293 -11.06 17.63 12.57
N TYR A 294 -11.33 16.32 12.63
CA TYR A 294 -12.13 15.61 11.63
C TYR A 294 -13.62 15.48 12.00
N GLY A 295 -14.04 16.07 13.12
CA GLY A 295 -15.40 16.02 13.60
C GLY A 295 -15.82 14.65 14.11
N GLU A 296 -17.10 14.35 14.05
CA GLU A 296 -17.63 13.04 14.48
C GLU A 296 -17.44 12.00 13.38
N LEU A 297 -16.77 10.88 13.71
CA LEU A 297 -16.53 9.77 12.82
C LEU A 297 -17.32 8.50 13.21
N PRO A 298 -17.74 7.68 12.24
CA PRO A 298 -18.34 6.38 12.53
C PRO A 298 -17.38 5.50 13.31
N VAL A 299 -17.87 4.80 14.34
CA VAL A 299 -17.07 3.82 15.06
C VAL A 299 -16.98 2.47 14.34
N ILE A 300 -17.83 2.25 13.33
CA ILE A 300 -17.78 1.07 12.46
C ILE A 300 -17.39 1.51 11.05
N GLN A 301 -16.39 0.86 10.51
CA GLN A 301 -16.04 0.95 9.10
C GLN A 301 -16.21 -0.41 8.44
N SER A 302 -16.77 -0.44 7.23
CA SER A 302 -17.01 -1.69 6.53
C SER A 302 -16.78 -1.58 5.03
N SER A 303 -16.66 -2.74 4.39
CA SER A 303 -16.70 -2.92 2.95
C SER A 303 -17.47 -4.19 2.62
N VAL A 304 -18.21 -4.16 1.54
CA VAL A 304 -19.04 -5.29 1.09
C VAL A 304 -18.62 -5.66 -0.33
N ILE A 305 -18.33 -6.94 -0.54
CA ILE A 305 -17.86 -7.48 -1.82
C ILE A 305 -18.78 -8.60 -2.24
N TYR A 306 -19.17 -8.61 -3.49
CA TYR A 306 -19.97 -9.67 -4.09
C TYR A 306 -19.13 -10.47 -5.08
N ASN A 307 -19.04 -11.76 -4.86
CA ASN A 307 -18.46 -12.71 -5.80
C ASN A 307 -19.59 -13.34 -6.62
N ASP A 308 -19.68 -12.94 -7.89
CA ASP A 308 -20.77 -13.39 -8.76
C ASP A 308 -20.63 -14.86 -9.18
N GLU A 309 -19.43 -15.39 -9.27
CA GLU A 309 -19.19 -16.80 -9.61
C GLU A 309 -19.64 -17.74 -8.49
N LYS A 310 -19.30 -17.40 -7.24
CA LYS A 310 -19.63 -18.20 -6.07
C LYS A 310 -21.00 -17.88 -5.48
N LYS A 311 -21.62 -16.74 -5.88
CA LYS A 311 -22.83 -16.19 -5.27
C LYS A 311 -22.66 -15.91 -3.78
N GLU A 312 -21.49 -15.42 -3.39
CA GLU A 312 -21.12 -15.10 -2.01
C GLU A 312 -21.04 -13.60 -1.80
N ILE A 313 -21.46 -13.14 -0.63
CA ILE A 313 -21.25 -11.80 -0.13
C ILE A 313 -20.20 -11.89 0.98
N VAL A 314 -19.13 -11.11 0.86
CA VAL A 314 -18.11 -10.98 1.89
C VAL A 314 -18.22 -9.59 2.50
N VAL A 315 -18.29 -9.54 3.83
CA VAL A 315 -18.32 -8.28 4.57
C VAL A 315 -17.08 -8.21 5.45
N PHE A 316 -16.28 -7.17 5.24
CA PHE A 316 -15.21 -6.79 6.15
C PHE A 316 -15.71 -5.65 7.02
N ALA A 317 -15.48 -5.74 8.32
CA ALA A 317 -15.88 -4.69 9.25
C ALA A 317 -14.83 -4.52 10.36
N VAL A 318 -14.66 -3.29 10.79
CA VAL A 318 -13.80 -2.90 11.91
C VAL A 318 -14.63 -2.08 12.90
N ASN A 319 -14.49 -2.41 14.19
CA ASN A 319 -15.06 -1.64 15.29
C ASN A 319 -13.93 -0.85 15.99
N PHE A 320 -13.99 0.46 15.96
CA PHE A 320 -13.03 1.37 16.60
C PHE A 320 -13.41 1.70 18.06
N SER A 321 -14.62 1.32 18.51
CA SER A 321 -15.01 1.61 19.88
C SER A 321 -14.13 0.86 20.88
N LYS A 322 -13.52 1.59 21.80
CA LYS A 322 -12.66 1.04 22.85
C LYS A 322 -13.44 0.38 24.00
N GLN A 323 -14.74 0.61 24.09
CA GLN A 323 -15.53 0.30 25.28
C GLN A 323 -16.83 -0.45 25.01
N LYS A 324 -17.25 -0.62 23.76
CA LYS A 324 -18.56 -1.16 23.44
C LYS A 324 -18.51 -2.20 22.34
N ASP A 325 -19.16 -3.29 22.57
CA ASP A 325 -19.63 -4.17 21.52
C ASP A 325 -20.75 -3.45 20.75
N ILE A 326 -20.62 -3.34 19.46
CA ILE A 326 -21.57 -2.66 18.58
C ILE A 326 -22.35 -3.74 17.83
N PRO A 327 -23.68 -3.80 17.95
CA PRO A 327 -24.50 -4.65 17.11
C PRO A 327 -24.30 -4.27 15.65
N PHE A 328 -24.05 -5.27 14.81
CA PHE A 328 -23.84 -5.08 13.37
C PHE A 328 -24.94 -5.80 12.62
N GLU A 329 -25.87 -5.04 12.04
CA GLU A 329 -26.98 -5.53 11.25
C GLU A 329 -26.72 -5.29 9.77
N LEU A 330 -26.90 -6.33 8.96
CA LEU A 330 -26.78 -6.26 7.50
C LEU A 330 -28.16 -6.29 6.85
N SER A 331 -28.52 -5.20 6.17
CA SER A 331 -29.68 -5.15 5.31
C SER A 331 -29.26 -5.45 3.87
N ILE A 332 -29.57 -6.64 3.38
CA ILE A 332 -29.17 -7.14 2.07
C ILE A 332 -30.40 -7.40 1.18
N GLN A 333 -31.23 -6.41 1.03
CA GLN A 333 -32.57 -6.50 0.41
C GLN A 333 -32.60 -7.17 -0.97
N GLU A 334 -31.53 -7.02 -1.74
CA GLU A 334 -31.38 -7.65 -3.07
C GLU A 334 -31.07 -9.14 -3.01
N PHE A 335 -30.69 -9.69 -1.82
CA PHE A 335 -30.24 -11.06 -1.62
C PHE A 335 -31.15 -11.77 -0.58
N LYS A 336 -32.40 -11.97 -0.92
CA LYS A 336 -33.49 -12.37 0.02
C LYS A 336 -33.27 -13.70 0.76
N GLU A 337 -32.40 -14.56 0.25
CA GLU A 337 -32.20 -15.94 0.81
C GLU A 337 -30.73 -16.11 1.30
N ALA A 338 -30.05 -15.02 1.64
CA ALA A 338 -28.68 -15.14 2.12
C ALA A 338 -28.65 -15.70 3.55
N GLU A 339 -27.73 -16.63 3.77
CA GLU A 339 -27.40 -17.18 5.10
C GLU A 339 -25.92 -16.92 5.43
N CYS A 340 -25.59 -16.80 6.71
CA CYS A 340 -24.21 -16.67 7.14
C CYS A 340 -23.56 -18.06 7.14
N ILE A 341 -22.65 -18.29 6.20
CA ILE A 341 -21.93 -19.57 6.05
C ILE A 341 -20.61 -19.59 6.81
N GLU A 342 -20.02 -18.42 7.06
CA GLU A 342 -18.76 -18.29 7.80
C GLU A 342 -18.71 -16.95 8.54
N PHE A 343 -18.20 -16.97 9.77
CA PHE A 343 -17.92 -15.78 10.57
C PHE A 343 -16.51 -15.90 11.14
N ARG A 344 -15.70 -14.88 10.93
CA ARG A 344 -14.35 -14.76 11.49
C ARG A 344 -14.26 -13.49 12.30
N GLN A 345 -13.69 -13.57 13.48
CA GLN A 345 -13.45 -12.42 14.33
C GLN A 345 -12.00 -12.43 14.81
N LEU A 346 -11.32 -11.30 14.62
CA LEU A 346 -10.07 -11.02 15.29
C LEU A 346 -10.41 -10.14 16.50
N TYR A 347 -10.21 -10.68 17.67
CA TYR A 347 -10.50 -10.01 18.96
C TYR A 347 -9.40 -10.30 19.97
N GLU A 348 -8.97 -9.26 20.64
CA GLU A 348 -8.08 -9.36 21.80
C GLU A 348 -8.48 -8.27 22.78
N LYS A 349 -8.56 -8.66 24.09
CA LYS A 349 -8.93 -7.73 25.16
C LYS A 349 -7.84 -6.70 25.40
N GLU A 350 -6.58 -7.13 25.32
CA GLU A 350 -5.41 -6.29 25.50
C GLU A 350 -4.95 -5.75 24.15
N ALA A 351 -5.26 -4.50 23.86
CA ALA A 351 -5.01 -3.86 22.56
C ALA A 351 -3.55 -3.98 22.08
N PHE A 352 -2.60 -4.04 23.02
CA PHE A 352 -1.17 -4.12 22.73
C PHE A 352 -0.60 -5.54 22.84
N ALA A 353 -1.44 -6.55 22.98
CA ALA A 353 -1.01 -7.94 22.86
C ALA A 353 -0.59 -8.25 21.43
N GLY A 354 0.49 -9.00 21.29
CA GLY A 354 1.03 -9.47 20.02
C GLY A 354 1.34 -10.96 20.08
N ASN A 355 1.58 -11.54 18.92
CA ASN A 355 2.04 -12.92 18.82
C ASN A 355 3.53 -13.01 19.15
N THR A 356 3.96 -14.16 19.66
CA THR A 356 5.35 -14.43 20.03
C THR A 356 5.76 -15.82 19.58
N PHE A 357 7.07 -16.08 19.54
CA PHE A 357 7.58 -17.45 19.50
C PHE A 357 7.19 -18.16 20.80
N LYS A 358 6.63 -19.36 20.67
CA LYS A 358 6.35 -20.25 21.80
C LYS A 358 7.42 -21.33 21.89
#